data_9fa1622c6014ba1d9df91925f7a4e726
#
_entry.id   9fa1622c6014ba1d9df91925f7a4e726
#
_cell.length_a   1.000
_cell.length_b   1.000
_cell.length_c   1.000
_cell.angle_alpha   90.00
_cell.angle_beta   90.00
_cell.angle_gamma   90.00
#
_symmetry.space_group_name_H-M   'P 1'
#
loop_
_entity.id
_entity.type
_entity.pdbx_description
1 polymer ?
#
loop_
_entity_poly.entity_id
_entity_poly.type
_entity_poly.pdbx_seq_one_letter_code
_entity_poly.pdbx_strand_id
1 'polypeptide(L)'
;TDVPLKKELTDKQKLSRLKALAIFNFRAFLNIGMLLTESEKAKSIRSSILDIVIDSLNEKLGGSTKYINQRDEDYLIAMLREPQYRQEYTSALSRYLDMGNAKYSIYTDAVYQAIFNENATEYKQVLKLEDSENPRETMYSEILKLIASFEIGIADEMKLKYEELGRKLTPIELNHLIKKFSEQRFWIPQLEDARVKMATRDYGFRDVVYHRLENYI
;
A
#
# COMPACT_ATOMS: atom_id res chain seq x y z
N THR A 1 55.88 6.46 26.85
CA THR A 1 55.34 7.53 26.03
C THR A 1 53.82 7.49 26.11
N ASP A 2 53.30 8.21 27.13
CA ASP A 2 51.86 8.33 27.35
C ASP A 2 51.27 9.23 26.27
N VAL A 3 50.39 8.65 25.46
CA VAL A 3 49.51 9.42 24.57
C VAL A 3 48.38 9.97 25.43
N PRO A 4 48.18 11.29 25.53
CA PRO A 4 47.11 11.84 26.35
C PRO A 4 45.77 11.49 25.74
N LEU A 5 44.93 10.77 26.49
CA LEU A 5 43.52 10.54 26.16
C LEU A 5 42.86 11.90 25.91
N LYS A 6 42.42 12.13 24.65
CA LYS A 6 41.58 13.27 24.30
C LYS A 6 40.30 13.16 25.11
N LYS A 7 40.18 13.96 26.16
CA LYS A 7 38.95 14.10 26.92
C LYS A 7 37.83 14.57 26.00
N GLU A 8 36.82 13.72 25.78
CA GLU A 8 35.64 14.12 25.03
C GLU A 8 34.97 15.31 25.73
N LEU A 9 34.84 16.39 25.00
CA LEU A 9 34.18 17.60 25.46
C LEU A 9 32.69 17.37 25.55
N THR A 10 32.07 17.78 26.64
CA THR A 10 30.60 17.81 26.74
C THR A 10 30.02 18.73 25.66
N ASP A 11 28.77 18.49 25.23
CA ASP A 11 28.12 19.27 24.17
C ASP A 11 28.07 20.77 24.50
N LYS A 12 27.98 21.11 25.79
CA LYS A 12 28.05 22.48 26.29
C LYS A 12 29.42 23.13 26.08
N GLN A 13 30.52 22.35 26.22
CA GLN A 13 31.88 22.84 25.98
C GLN A 13 32.20 22.93 24.47
N LYS A 14 31.59 22.10 23.65
CA LYS A 14 31.69 22.21 22.17
C LYS A 14 31.00 23.48 21.69
N LEU A 15 29.78 23.76 22.19
CA LEU A 15 29.02 24.97 21.87
C LEU A 15 29.74 26.28 22.26
N SER A 16 30.39 26.30 23.45
CA SER A 16 31.11 27.50 23.94
C SER A 16 32.36 27.84 23.14
N ARG A 17 32.89 26.93 22.33
CA ARG A 17 34.06 27.14 21.44
C ARG A 17 33.70 27.63 20.05
N LEU A 18 32.42 27.67 19.69
CA LEU A 18 31.98 28.18 18.40
C LEU A 18 32.02 29.71 18.42
N LYS A 19 32.72 30.28 17.45
CA LYS A 19 32.80 31.75 17.28
C LYS A 19 31.46 32.36 16.85
N ALA A 20 30.61 31.56 16.20
CA ALA A 20 29.26 31.93 15.82
C ALA A 20 28.39 30.66 15.78
N LEU A 21 27.16 30.77 16.28
CA LEU A 21 26.14 29.70 16.19
C LEU A 21 24.99 30.24 15.34
N ALA A 22 24.75 29.59 14.21
CA ALA A 22 23.58 29.90 13.40
C ALA A 22 22.37 29.13 13.96
N ILE A 23 21.35 29.86 14.36
CA ILE A 23 20.07 29.31 14.82
C ILE A 23 19.07 29.49 13.68
N PHE A 24 18.47 28.37 13.27
CA PHE A 24 17.44 28.34 12.24
C PHE A 24 16.07 28.11 12.89
N ASN A 25 15.07 28.87 12.47
CA ASN A 25 13.70 28.53 12.77
C ASN A 25 13.26 27.33 11.93
N PHE A 26 12.11 26.73 12.27
CA PHE A 26 11.61 25.52 11.59
C PHE A 26 11.45 25.75 10.08
N ARG A 27 10.95 26.93 9.67
CA ARG A 27 10.79 27.27 8.25
C ARG A 27 12.13 27.31 7.50
N ALA A 28 13.17 27.87 8.10
CA ALA A 28 14.51 27.89 7.50
C ALA A 28 15.11 26.49 7.41
N PHE A 29 14.90 25.65 8.43
CA PHE A 29 15.29 24.25 8.41
C PHE A 29 14.62 23.48 7.25
N LEU A 30 13.32 23.65 7.05
CA LEU A 30 12.60 23.05 5.93
C LEU A 30 13.12 23.53 4.58
N ASN A 31 13.38 24.86 4.44
CA ASN A 31 13.94 25.41 3.21
C ASN A 31 15.30 24.79 2.88
N ILE A 32 16.17 24.61 3.87
CA ILE A 32 17.46 23.94 3.68
C ILE A 32 17.25 22.50 3.22
N GLY A 33 16.32 21.77 3.88
CA GLY A 33 15.95 20.40 3.48
C GLY A 33 15.44 20.31 2.04
N MET A 34 14.68 21.34 1.59
CA MET A 34 14.18 21.42 0.22
C MET A 34 15.29 21.66 -0.82
N LEU A 35 16.38 22.31 -0.45
CA LEU A 35 17.51 22.63 -1.34
C LEU A 35 18.57 21.52 -1.41
N LEU A 36 18.63 20.63 -0.41
CA LEU A 36 19.59 19.52 -0.40
C LEU A 36 19.14 18.41 -1.35
N THR A 37 19.78 18.32 -2.52
CA THR A 37 19.38 17.36 -3.57
C THR A 37 19.92 15.95 -3.37
N GLU A 38 21.12 15.81 -2.82
CA GLU A 38 21.83 14.52 -2.75
C GLU A 38 21.63 13.73 -1.44
N SER A 39 20.95 14.31 -0.46
CA SER A 39 20.70 13.65 0.82
C SER A 39 19.41 12.82 0.77
N GLU A 40 19.51 11.50 0.99
CA GLU A 40 18.34 10.62 1.09
C GLU A 40 17.39 11.04 2.22
N LYS A 41 17.92 11.52 3.35
CA LYS A 41 17.09 12.06 4.44
C LYS A 41 16.33 13.31 4.02
N ALA A 42 16.99 14.22 3.27
CA ALA A 42 16.34 15.42 2.76
C ALA A 42 15.30 15.08 1.67
N LYS A 43 15.55 14.05 0.86
CA LYS A 43 14.58 13.53 -0.11
C LYS A 43 13.33 12.98 0.57
N SER A 44 13.49 12.18 1.62
CA SER A 44 12.38 11.66 2.43
C SER A 44 11.57 12.78 3.08
N ILE A 45 12.26 13.81 3.65
CA ILE A 45 11.60 14.97 4.25
C ILE A 45 10.81 15.77 3.19
N ARG A 46 11.38 15.98 2.00
CA ARG A 46 10.68 16.67 0.89
C ARG A 46 9.42 15.94 0.48
N SER A 47 9.51 14.61 0.31
CA SER A 47 8.35 13.80 -0.01
C SER A 47 7.26 13.93 1.04
N SER A 48 7.59 13.77 2.32
CA SER A 48 6.63 13.90 3.42
C SER A 48 6.00 15.29 3.51
N ILE A 49 6.79 16.35 3.29
CA ILE A 49 6.26 17.73 3.29
C ILE A 49 5.32 17.95 2.10
N LEU A 50 5.71 17.45 0.94
CA LEU A 50 4.88 17.54 -0.25
C LEU A 50 3.55 16.83 -0.03
N ASP A 51 3.58 15.61 0.55
CA ASP A 51 2.39 14.84 0.88
C ASP A 51 1.48 15.63 1.84
N ILE A 52 2.02 16.21 2.93
CA ILE A 52 1.26 17.03 3.89
C ILE A 52 0.64 18.27 3.20
N VAL A 53 1.40 18.97 2.36
CA VAL A 53 0.88 20.16 1.64
C VAL A 53 -0.25 19.75 0.71
N ILE A 54 -0.08 18.69 -0.01
CA ILE A 54 -1.07 18.16 -0.94
C ILE A 54 -2.34 17.70 -0.21
N ASP A 55 -2.17 17.03 0.94
CA ASP A 55 -3.29 16.63 1.79
C ASP A 55 -4.07 17.84 2.30
N SER A 56 -3.35 18.83 2.82
CA SER A 56 -3.97 20.07 3.32
C SER A 56 -4.70 20.86 2.21
N LEU A 57 -4.16 20.84 0.99
CA LEU A 57 -4.82 21.45 -0.16
C LEU A 57 -6.08 20.67 -0.56
N ASN A 58 -6.00 19.36 -0.61
CA ASN A 58 -7.13 18.51 -0.95
C ASN A 58 -8.26 18.65 0.08
N GLU A 59 -7.95 18.66 1.37
CA GLU A 59 -8.92 18.86 2.44
C GLU A 59 -9.63 20.22 2.29
N LYS A 60 -8.88 21.29 2.04
CA LYS A 60 -9.43 22.65 1.82
C LYS A 60 -10.27 22.77 0.55
N LEU A 61 -9.95 22.00 -0.48
CA LEU A 61 -10.68 21.98 -1.76
C LEU A 61 -11.83 20.96 -1.79
N GLY A 62 -12.13 20.31 -0.66
CA GLY A 62 -13.11 19.24 -0.57
C GLY A 62 -12.66 17.92 -1.18
N GLY A 63 -11.37 17.79 -1.49
CA GLY A 63 -10.75 16.54 -1.92
C GLY A 63 -10.45 15.62 -0.74
N SER A 64 -10.17 14.36 -1.04
CA SER A 64 -9.84 13.34 -0.04
C SER A 64 -8.39 12.89 -0.15
N THR A 65 -7.69 12.76 0.97
CA THR A 65 -6.34 12.17 1.06
C THR A 65 -6.29 10.72 0.59
N LYS A 66 -7.46 10.07 0.57
CA LYS A 66 -7.63 8.69 0.09
C LYS A 66 -7.11 8.48 -1.35
N TYR A 67 -7.10 9.52 -2.17
CA TYR A 67 -6.73 9.48 -3.59
C TYR A 67 -5.35 10.08 -3.89
N ILE A 68 -4.49 10.23 -2.90
CA ILE A 68 -3.16 10.83 -3.04
C ILE A 68 -2.27 10.08 -4.05
N ASN A 69 -2.45 8.78 -4.13
CA ASN A 69 -1.76 7.87 -5.05
C ASN A 69 -2.09 8.10 -6.53
N GLN A 70 -3.17 8.81 -6.85
CA GLN A 70 -3.54 9.14 -8.24
C GLN A 70 -2.55 10.10 -8.93
N ARG A 71 -1.57 10.60 -8.20
CA ARG A 71 -0.48 11.44 -8.72
C ARG A 71 0.73 10.68 -9.22
N ASP A 72 0.78 9.39 -8.97
CA ASP A 72 1.81 8.51 -9.53
C ASP A 72 1.68 8.50 -11.07
N GLU A 73 2.77 8.77 -11.79
CA GLU A 73 2.78 8.80 -13.26
C GLU A 73 2.27 7.49 -13.88
N ASP A 74 2.57 6.37 -13.23
CA ASP A 74 2.14 5.04 -13.65
C ASP A 74 0.67 4.72 -13.29
N TYR A 75 0.04 5.53 -12.41
CA TYR A 75 -1.29 5.23 -11.90
C TYR A 75 -2.33 5.16 -13.02
N LEU A 76 -2.36 6.16 -13.89
CA LEU A 76 -3.31 6.21 -15.00
C LEU A 76 -3.16 4.99 -15.92
N ILE A 77 -1.92 4.60 -16.20
CA ILE A 77 -1.62 3.43 -17.05
C ILE A 77 -2.11 2.15 -16.37
N ALA A 78 -1.89 2.00 -15.06
CA ALA A 78 -2.36 0.86 -14.30
C ALA A 78 -3.89 0.79 -14.27
N MET A 79 -4.56 1.91 -14.03
CA MET A 79 -6.03 2.02 -14.02
C MET A 79 -6.67 1.74 -15.39
N LEU A 80 -6.03 2.16 -16.49
CA LEU A 80 -6.54 1.87 -17.83
C LEU A 80 -6.41 0.39 -18.24
N ARG A 81 -5.43 -0.33 -17.68
CA ARG A 81 -5.22 -1.77 -17.94
C ARG A 81 -6.01 -2.67 -17.00
N GLU A 82 -6.32 -2.21 -15.81
CA GLU A 82 -7.00 -2.99 -14.78
C GLU A 82 -8.32 -3.62 -15.26
N PRO A 83 -9.23 -2.90 -15.98
CA PRO A 83 -10.47 -3.49 -16.45
C PRO A 83 -10.28 -4.70 -17.36
N GLN A 84 -9.24 -4.72 -18.19
CA GLN A 84 -8.93 -5.86 -19.07
C GLN A 84 -8.53 -7.08 -18.25
N TYR A 85 -7.62 -6.93 -17.30
CA TYR A 85 -7.18 -8.02 -16.43
C TYR A 85 -8.31 -8.56 -15.55
N ARG A 86 -9.15 -7.66 -15.04
CA ARG A 86 -10.35 -8.04 -14.29
C ARG A 86 -11.34 -8.82 -15.15
N GLN A 87 -11.48 -8.46 -16.42
CA GLN A 87 -12.34 -9.18 -17.37
C GLN A 87 -11.83 -10.60 -17.62
N GLU A 88 -10.53 -10.82 -17.70
CA GLU A 88 -9.94 -12.15 -17.81
C GLU A 88 -10.26 -13.01 -16.60
N TYR A 89 -10.06 -12.48 -15.39
CA TYR A 89 -10.39 -13.17 -14.14
C TYR A 89 -11.89 -13.48 -14.03
N THR A 90 -12.77 -12.51 -14.26
CA THR A 90 -14.22 -12.73 -14.19
C THR A 90 -14.71 -13.72 -15.27
N SER A 91 -14.07 -13.72 -16.43
CA SER A 91 -14.33 -14.72 -17.48
C SER A 91 -13.91 -16.12 -17.05
N ALA A 92 -12.78 -16.25 -16.35
CA ALA A 92 -12.33 -17.53 -15.79
C ALA A 92 -13.33 -18.04 -14.73
N LEU A 93 -13.79 -17.16 -13.82
CA LEU A 93 -14.85 -17.51 -12.86
C LEU A 93 -16.12 -18.01 -13.54
N SER A 94 -16.51 -17.38 -14.65
CA SER A 94 -17.69 -17.80 -15.42
C SER A 94 -17.51 -19.16 -16.06
N ARG A 95 -16.34 -19.41 -16.67
CA ARG A 95 -16.06 -20.61 -17.46
C ARG A 95 -15.74 -21.83 -16.60
N TYR A 96 -14.96 -21.64 -15.54
CA TYR A 96 -14.31 -22.74 -14.83
C TYR A 96 -14.85 -22.99 -13.43
N LEU A 97 -15.72 -22.13 -12.87
CA LEU A 97 -16.31 -22.30 -11.55
C LEU A 97 -17.78 -22.70 -11.62
N ASP A 98 -18.15 -23.75 -10.93
CA ASP A 98 -19.54 -24.18 -10.78
C ASP A 98 -20.20 -23.46 -9.60
N MET A 99 -20.66 -22.25 -9.88
CA MET A 99 -21.32 -21.39 -8.89
C MET A 99 -22.18 -20.33 -9.61
N GLY A 100 -23.25 -19.87 -8.96
CA GLY A 100 -24.11 -18.77 -9.44
C GLY A 100 -23.41 -17.41 -9.46
N ASN A 101 -24.17 -16.35 -9.75
CA ASN A 101 -23.63 -14.99 -9.95
C ASN A 101 -22.94 -14.39 -8.72
N ALA A 102 -23.25 -14.85 -7.51
CA ALA A 102 -22.55 -14.43 -6.29
C ALA A 102 -21.03 -14.66 -6.32
N LYS A 103 -20.54 -15.55 -7.22
CA LYS A 103 -19.11 -15.81 -7.40
C LYS A 103 -18.28 -14.56 -7.64
N TYR A 104 -18.79 -13.58 -8.36
CA TYR A 104 -18.02 -12.39 -8.72
C TYR A 104 -17.67 -11.52 -7.49
N SER A 105 -18.62 -11.34 -6.57
CA SER A 105 -18.38 -10.62 -5.32
C SER A 105 -17.50 -11.46 -4.39
N ILE A 106 -17.88 -12.72 -4.13
CA ILE A 106 -17.18 -13.60 -3.19
C ILE A 106 -15.71 -13.77 -3.58
N TYR A 107 -15.41 -13.96 -4.86
CA TYR A 107 -14.04 -14.20 -5.29
C TYR A 107 -13.25 -12.91 -5.54
N THR A 108 -13.89 -11.75 -5.68
CA THR A 108 -13.23 -10.46 -5.53
C THR A 108 -12.76 -10.28 -4.08
N ASP A 109 -13.64 -10.55 -3.12
CA ASP A 109 -13.30 -10.50 -1.69
C ASP A 109 -12.22 -11.51 -1.32
N ALA A 110 -12.25 -12.72 -1.90
CA ALA A 110 -11.21 -13.72 -1.67
C ALA A 110 -9.82 -13.29 -2.14
N VAL A 111 -9.74 -12.56 -3.27
CA VAL A 111 -8.49 -11.96 -3.76
C VAL A 111 -8.02 -10.87 -2.80
N TYR A 112 -8.91 -9.97 -2.37
CA TYR A 112 -8.57 -8.93 -1.39
C TYR A 112 -8.10 -9.56 -0.06
N GLN A 113 -8.81 -10.58 0.42
CA GLN A 113 -8.42 -11.30 1.64
C GLN A 113 -7.04 -11.96 1.50
N ALA A 114 -6.73 -12.54 0.35
CA ALA A 114 -5.42 -13.15 0.09
C ALA A 114 -4.29 -12.11 0.05
N ILE A 115 -4.54 -10.94 -0.54
CA ILE A 115 -3.53 -9.89 -0.70
C ILE A 115 -3.39 -9.04 0.57
N PHE A 116 -4.51 -8.55 1.14
CA PHE A 116 -4.51 -7.53 2.19
C PHE A 116 -4.87 -8.05 3.58
N ASN A 117 -5.31 -9.30 3.72
CA ASN A 117 -5.97 -9.85 4.92
C ASN A 117 -7.30 -9.14 5.28
N GLU A 118 -7.91 -8.46 4.33
CA GLU A 118 -9.16 -7.71 4.45
C GLU A 118 -9.99 -7.94 3.20
N ASN A 119 -11.31 -8.03 3.34
CA ASN A 119 -12.20 -8.04 2.19
C ASN A 119 -12.49 -6.61 1.69
N ALA A 120 -13.14 -6.47 0.53
CA ALA A 120 -13.40 -5.18 -0.08
C ALA A 120 -14.30 -4.29 0.80
N THR A 121 -15.23 -4.86 1.56
CA THR A 121 -16.11 -4.12 2.47
C THR A 121 -15.34 -3.57 3.66
N GLU A 122 -14.50 -4.38 4.31
CA GLU A 122 -13.62 -3.95 5.41
C GLU A 122 -12.68 -2.84 4.95
N TYR A 123 -12.09 -2.99 3.76
CA TYR A 123 -11.23 -1.98 3.18
C TYR A 123 -11.97 -0.65 2.94
N LYS A 124 -13.20 -0.70 2.41
CA LYS A 124 -14.04 0.49 2.26
C LYS A 124 -14.33 1.17 3.60
N GLN A 125 -14.62 0.39 4.64
CA GLN A 125 -14.87 0.92 5.99
C GLN A 125 -13.65 1.64 6.56
N VAL A 126 -12.45 1.07 6.43
CA VAL A 126 -11.20 1.68 6.88
C VAL A 126 -11.01 3.07 6.26
N LEU A 127 -11.24 3.20 4.97
CA LEU A 127 -11.09 4.46 4.25
C LEU A 127 -12.33 5.35 4.30
N LYS A 128 -13.42 4.91 4.92
CA LYS A 128 -14.72 5.61 4.94
C LYS A 128 -15.17 5.97 3.52
N LEU A 129 -15.10 4.98 2.61
CA LEU A 129 -15.57 5.12 1.24
C LEU A 129 -17.08 4.92 1.17
N GLU A 130 -17.72 5.67 0.29
CA GLU A 130 -19.12 5.44 -0.06
C GLU A 130 -19.28 4.13 -0.85
N ASP A 131 -20.48 3.56 -0.84
CA ASP A 131 -20.74 2.29 -1.54
C ASP A 131 -20.47 2.36 -3.06
N SER A 132 -20.67 3.53 -3.65
CA SER A 132 -20.42 3.81 -5.08
C SER A 132 -18.94 3.99 -5.41
N GLU A 133 -18.08 4.26 -4.43
CA GLU A 133 -16.65 4.50 -4.67
C GLU A 133 -15.91 3.17 -4.91
N ASN A 134 -15.03 3.18 -5.89
CA ASN A 134 -14.21 2.03 -6.23
C ASN A 134 -12.95 2.00 -5.35
N PRO A 135 -12.74 0.97 -4.50
CA PRO A 135 -11.55 0.87 -3.66
C PRO A 135 -10.23 0.93 -4.44
N ARG A 136 -10.22 0.44 -5.69
CA ARG A 136 -9.01 0.41 -6.53
C ARG A 136 -8.50 1.79 -6.89
N GLU A 137 -9.38 2.79 -6.95
CA GLU A 137 -8.99 4.17 -7.22
C GLU A 137 -8.16 4.79 -6.09
N THR A 138 -8.18 4.19 -4.91
CA THR A 138 -7.38 4.63 -3.76
C THR A 138 -6.04 3.91 -3.63
N MET A 139 -5.73 2.95 -4.51
CA MET A 139 -4.54 2.10 -4.40
C MET A 139 -3.37 2.66 -5.21
N TYR A 140 -2.16 2.37 -4.80
CA TYR A 140 -0.95 2.67 -5.57
C TYR A 140 -0.88 1.87 -6.87
N SER A 141 -0.20 2.40 -7.88
CA SER A 141 -0.04 1.76 -9.18
C SER A 141 0.58 0.36 -9.10
N GLU A 142 1.58 0.16 -8.25
CA GLU A 142 2.18 -1.15 -8.02
C GLU A 142 1.24 -2.13 -7.34
N ILE A 143 0.35 -1.64 -6.47
CA ILE A 143 -0.69 -2.49 -5.84
C ILE A 143 -1.73 -2.92 -6.88
N LEU A 144 -2.15 -2.02 -7.77
CA LEU A 144 -3.03 -2.37 -8.89
C LEU A 144 -2.39 -3.41 -9.81
N LYS A 145 -1.10 -3.24 -10.14
CA LYS A 145 -0.34 -4.22 -10.92
C LYS A 145 -0.23 -5.57 -10.22
N LEU A 146 -0.04 -5.58 -8.89
CA LEU A 146 0.00 -6.79 -8.07
C LEU A 146 -1.35 -7.53 -8.09
N ILE A 147 -2.46 -6.81 -7.86
CA ILE A 147 -3.81 -7.40 -7.92
C ILE A 147 -4.06 -8.02 -9.29
N ALA A 148 -3.76 -7.29 -10.36
CA ALA A 148 -3.94 -7.76 -11.73
C ALA A 148 -3.12 -9.03 -12.02
N SER A 149 -1.85 -9.07 -11.60
CA SER A 149 -0.99 -10.23 -11.76
C SER A 149 -1.48 -11.43 -10.96
N PHE A 150 -2.00 -11.20 -9.76
CA PHE A 150 -2.56 -12.23 -8.90
C PHE A 150 -3.87 -12.79 -9.50
N GLU A 151 -4.78 -11.93 -9.97
CA GLU A 151 -6.03 -12.30 -10.63
C GLU A 151 -5.78 -13.15 -11.90
N ILE A 152 -4.81 -12.75 -12.74
CA ILE A 152 -4.42 -13.52 -13.93
C ILE A 152 -3.85 -14.87 -13.56
N GLY A 153 -2.93 -14.90 -12.60
CA GLY A 153 -2.34 -16.17 -12.14
C GLY A 153 -3.38 -17.15 -11.62
N ILE A 154 -4.37 -16.68 -10.86
CA ILE A 154 -5.50 -17.51 -10.42
C ILE A 154 -6.35 -17.96 -11.63
N ALA A 155 -6.59 -17.11 -12.61
CA ALA A 155 -7.35 -17.48 -13.82
C ALA A 155 -6.64 -18.59 -14.60
N ASP A 156 -5.33 -18.53 -14.74
CA ASP A 156 -4.50 -19.56 -15.40
C ASP A 156 -4.54 -20.89 -14.60
N GLU A 157 -4.39 -20.84 -13.30
CA GLU A 157 -4.48 -22.02 -12.43
C GLU A 157 -5.88 -22.65 -12.48
N MET A 158 -6.95 -21.85 -12.54
CA MET A 158 -8.32 -22.35 -12.72
C MET A 158 -8.48 -23.09 -14.04
N LYS A 159 -7.90 -22.57 -15.12
CA LYS A 159 -7.92 -23.21 -16.43
C LYS A 159 -7.20 -24.55 -16.40
N LEU A 160 -5.99 -24.60 -15.84
CA LEU A 160 -5.21 -25.82 -15.70
C LEU A 160 -5.98 -26.88 -14.90
N LYS A 161 -6.59 -26.48 -13.79
CA LYS A 161 -7.40 -27.38 -12.96
C LYS A 161 -8.66 -27.86 -13.67
N TYR A 162 -9.32 -27.01 -14.44
CA TYR A 162 -10.46 -27.39 -15.26
C TYR A 162 -10.08 -28.44 -16.30
N GLU A 163 -8.94 -28.26 -16.98
CA GLU A 163 -8.43 -29.21 -17.98
C GLU A 163 -8.02 -30.55 -17.32
N GLU A 164 -7.41 -30.51 -16.13
CA GLU A 164 -7.04 -31.71 -15.36
C GLU A 164 -8.27 -32.52 -14.90
N LEU A 165 -9.31 -31.82 -14.39
CA LEU A 165 -10.49 -32.45 -13.82
C LEU A 165 -11.54 -32.84 -14.85
N GLY A 166 -11.52 -32.24 -16.05
CA GLY A 166 -12.55 -32.39 -17.07
C GLY A 166 -13.91 -31.83 -16.66
N ARG A 167 -14.00 -31.05 -15.60
CA ARG A 167 -15.23 -30.43 -15.06
C ARG A 167 -14.90 -29.07 -14.42
N LYS A 168 -15.95 -28.29 -14.18
CA LYS A 168 -15.81 -27.04 -13.43
C LYS A 168 -15.36 -27.29 -11.97
N LEU A 169 -14.60 -26.36 -11.45
CA LEU A 169 -14.18 -26.36 -10.05
C LEU A 169 -15.38 -26.08 -9.14
N THR A 170 -15.38 -26.71 -7.99
CA THR A 170 -16.28 -26.33 -6.90
C THR A 170 -15.74 -25.12 -6.14
N PRO A 171 -16.57 -24.39 -5.37
CA PRO A 171 -16.11 -23.30 -4.50
C PRO A 171 -15.00 -23.71 -3.52
N ILE A 172 -15.07 -24.93 -2.98
CA ILE A 172 -14.06 -25.46 -2.05
C ILE A 172 -12.71 -25.63 -2.75
N GLU A 173 -12.71 -26.18 -3.96
CA GLU A 173 -11.49 -26.36 -4.76
C GLU A 173 -10.86 -25.00 -5.13
N LEU A 174 -11.67 -24.00 -5.50
CA LEU A 174 -11.15 -22.69 -5.82
C LEU A 174 -10.60 -21.97 -4.57
N ASN A 175 -11.26 -22.07 -3.43
CA ASN A 175 -10.74 -21.52 -2.16
C ASN A 175 -9.38 -22.13 -1.80
N HIS A 176 -9.27 -23.46 -1.95
CA HIS A 176 -7.99 -24.14 -1.71
C HIS A 176 -6.90 -23.70 -2.70
N LEU A 177 -7.27 -23.53 -3.97
CA LEU A 177 -6.36 -23.05 -5.01
C LEU A 177 -5.85 -21.63 -4.71
N ILE A 178 -6.73 -20.67 -4.39
CA ILE A 178 -6.36 -19.31 -4.03
C ILE A 178 -5.41 -19.30 -2.82
N LYS A 179 -5.75 -20.06 -1.77
CA LYS A 179 -4.90 -20.18 -0.60
C LYS A 179 -3.50 -20.71 -0.96
N LYS A 180 -3.45 -21.85 -1.65
CA LYS A 180 -2.17 -22.45 -2.07
C LYS A 180 -1.36 -21.52 -2.98
N PHE A 181 -2.03 -20.77 -3.85
CA PHE A 181 -1.39 -19.81 -4.74
C PHE A 181 -0.75 -18.65 -3.96
N SER A 182 -1.46 -18.07 -2.99
CA SER A 182 -0.94 -16.99 -2.14
C SER A 182 0.24 -17.43 -1.23
N GLU A 183 0.31 -18.72 -0.89
CA GLU A 183 1.38 -19.30 -0.08
C GLU A 183 2.63 -19.70 -0.90
N GLN A 184 2.63 -19.52 -2.22
CA GLN A 184 3.82 -19.77 -3.03
C GLN A 184 4.93 -18.81 -2.69
N ARG A 185 6.18 -19.32 -2.65
CA ARG A 185 7.39 -18.55 -2.28
C ARG A 185 7.56 -17.26 -3.07
N PHE A 186 7.07 -17.22 -4.29
CA PHE A 186 7.11 -16.02 -5.13
C PHE A 186 6.20 -14.91 -4.62
N TRP A 187 5.00 -15.26 -4.12
CA TRP A 187 4.00 -14.29 -3.70
C TRP A 187 4.24 -13.73 -2.30
N ILE A 188 4.75 -14.54 -1.37
CA ILE A 188 4.87 -14.15 0.04
C ILE A 188 5.50 -12.77 0.23
N PRO A 189 6.70 -12.46 -0.27
CA PRO A 189 7.31 -11.15 -0.05
C PRO A 189 6.52 -10.02 -0.70
N GLN A 190 5.94 -10.23 -1.87
CA GLN A 190 5.17 -9.21 -2.59
C GLN A 190 3.87 -8.86 -1.86
N LEU A 191 3.20 -9.87 -1.29
CA LEU A 191 1.99 -9.66 -0.49
C LEU A 191 2.30 -8.97 0.84
N GLU A 192 3.42 -9.31 1.49
CA GLU A 192 3.88 -8.64 2.71
C GLU A 192 4.22 -7.17 2.44
N ASP A 193 4.97 -6.87 1.40
CA ASP A 193 5.30 -5.50 0.99
C ASP A 193 4.05 -4.68 0.67
N ALA A 194 3.09 -5.28 -0.04
CA ALA A 194 1.82 -4.63 -0.34
C ALA A 194 1.03 -4.30 0.93
N ARG A 195 0.94 -5.24 1.89
CA ARG A 195 0.27 -5.04 3.17
C ARG A 195 0.92 -3.92 3.97
N VAL A 196 2.24 -3.91 4.09
CA VAL A 196 2.99 -2.86 4.79
C VAL A 196 2.75 -1.51 4.14
N LYS A 197 2.85 -1.42 2.82
CA LYS A 197 2.65 -0.17 2.09
C LYS A 197 1.25 0.39 2.26
N MET A 198 0.22 -0.47 2.11
CA MET A 198 -1.16 -0.06 2.26
C MET A 198 -1.48 0.31 3.72
N ALA A 199 -1.03 -0.49 4.68
CA ALA A 199 -1.21 -0.18 6.10
C ALA A 199 -0.54 1.14 6.51
N THR A 200 0.63 1.45 5.97
CA THR A 200 1.34 2.72 6.23
C THR A 200 0.55 3.91 5.69
N ARG A 201 0.01 3.81 4.48
CA ARG A 201 -0.86 4.86 3.92
C ARG A 201 -2.12 5.05 4.74
N ASP A 202 -2.74 3.94 5.16
CA ASP A 202 -4.03 3.93 5.84
C ASP A 202 -3.91 4.17 7.35
N TYR A 203 -2.69 4.38 7.86
CA TYR A 203 -2.41 4.50 9.28
C TYR A 203 -3.33 5.52 9.99
N GLY A 204 -3.57 6.66 9.38
CA GLY A 204 -4.45 7.69 9.91
C GLY A 204 -5.96 7.37 9.82
N PHE A 205 -6.34 6.31 9.11
CA PHE A 205 -7.74 5.89 8.92
C PHE A 205 -8.10 4.65 9.74
N ARG A 206 -7.09 3.94 10.30
CA ARG A 206 -7.30 2.69 11.03
C ARG A 206 -7.50 2.94 12.52
N ASP A 207 -8.73 2.95 12.98
CA ASP A 207 -9.08 3.10 14.41
C ASP A 207 -8.39 2.05 15.30
N VAL A 208 -8.16 0.84 14.77
CA VAL A 208 -7.48 -0.26 15.49
C VAL A 208 -6.06 0.10 15.93
N VAL A 209 -5.39 1.00 15.23
CA VAL A 209 -4.03 1.44 15.60
C VAL A 209 -4.09 2.33 16.84
N TYR A 210 -5.08 3.20 16.94
CA TYR A 210 -5.30 4.05 18.10
C TYR A 210 -5.65 3.22 19.34
N HIS A 211 -6.55 2.25 19.22
CA HIS A 211 -6.89 1.33 20.33
C HIS A 211 -5.69 0.47 20.80
N ARG A 212 -4.77 0.12 19.92
CA ARG A 212 -3.54 -0.58 20.32
C ARG A 212 -2.57 0.35 21.05
N LEU A 213 -2.46 1.61 20.65
CA LEU A 213 -1.60 2.59 21.31
C LEU A 213 -2.15 2.98 22.68
N GLU A 214 -3.47 3.12 22.84
CA GLU A 214 -4.12 3.37 24.14
C GLU A 214 -3.91 2.24 25.14
N ASN A 215 -3.74 1.00 24.70
CA ASN A 215 -3.45 -0.15 25.55
C ASN A 215 -1.95 -0.28 25.93
N TYR A 216 -1.07 0.60 25.41
CA TYR A 216 0.36 0.63 25.74
C TYR A 216 0.76 1.82 26.64
N ILE A 217 -0.19 2.69 26.98
CA ILE A 217 -0.04 3.78 27.94
C ILE A 217 -0.74 3.40 29.24
#